data_c4d3a867d1ce8fb465db18d881307bb6
#
_entry.id   c4d3a867d1ce8fb465db18d881307bb6
#
_cell.length_a   1.000
_cell.length_b   1.000
_cell.length_c   1.000
_cell.angle_alpha   90.00
_cell.angle_beta   90.00
_cell.angle_gamma   90.00
#
_symmetry.space_group_name_H-M   'P 1'
#
loop_
_entity.id
_entity.type
_entity.pdbx_description
1 polymer ?
#
loop_
_entity_poly.entity_id
_entity_poly.type
_entity_poly.pdbx_seq_one_letter_code
_entity_poly.pdbx_strand_id
1 'polypeptide(L)'
;MTNNTTARKGNKGEWSELYAFIKILTDGKVFTADKDLKILEDHFHLVLKIIRQEAVGKKSYDISKNDGNVIISDESSEIDVVDLNKIKGSVAQVFDQIKNSKGTTFEVASAVSPMSDLHCTQLRASSGKKADLTVVLHDKKSPEFPELGFSIKSMLGSPATLLNASGATNFVYKIATENNNLVQSSDDMSVRDATKLTYGVGAQLEFMGMDSDIFRRNLRKIDSIFPEIVSQMLRHYYMGEATTVKNLADKIAADAEFMDRIDFTKEMLVMNIKRFLSSIALGMMPSKDWDGYTEAHGGYVIVKEDGDVVCYHLYNRDKFEDYLFHNTKLDTPSTSRHGFGKIYEEDREQRMKLNLQIRFLK
;
A
#
# COMPACT_ATOMS: atom_id res chain seq x y z
N MET A 1 -20.28 -27.08 25.18
CA MET A 1 -20.63 -25.67 24.99
C MET A 1 -20.63 -25.42 23.48
N THR A 2 -21.82 -25.26 22.90
CA THR A 2 -21.97 -25.01 21.46
C THR A 2 -21.40 -23.63 21.14
N ASN A 3 -20.22 -23.60 20.51
CA ASN A 3 -19.68 -22.37 19.94
C ASN A 3 -20.62 -21.86 18.85
N ASN A 4 -21.43 -20.90 19.20
CA ASN A 4 -22.27 -20.15 18.26
C ASN A 4 -21.32 -19.29 17.40
N THR A 5 -20.78 -19.89 16.34
CA THR A 5 -19.94 -19.17 15.36
C THR A 5 -20.89 -18.31 14.53
N THR A 6 -21.20 -17.13 15.02
CA THR A 6 -21.97 -16.12 14.27
C THR A 6 -21.24 -15.86 12.96
N ALA A 7 -21.93 -16.03 11.85
CA ALA A 7 -21.39 -15.72 10.52
C ALA A 7 -20.82 -14.29 10.51
N ARG A 8 -19.57 -14.14 10.12
CA ARG A 8 -18.86 -12.86 10.17
C ARG A 8 -19.03 -12.14 8.85
N LYS A 9 -19.25 -10.83 8.91
CA LYS A 9 -19.29 -9.96 7.74
C LYS A 9 -18.01 -9.15 7.64
N GLY A 10 -17.47 -9.10 6.42
CA GLY A 10 -16.30 -8.30 6.11
C GLY A 10 -16.27 -7.88 4.65
N ASN A 11 -15.42 -6.90 4.34
CA ASN A 11 -15.13 -6.51 2.98
C ASN A 11 -14.09 -7.43 2.31
N LYS A 12 -13.87 -7.27 1.00
CA LYS A 12 -12.90 -8.11 0.26
C LYS A 12 -11.49 -8.06 0.84
N GLY A 13 -11.04 -6.91 1.32
CA GLY A 13 -9.72 -6.77 1.95
C GLY A 13 -9.59 -7.61 3.22
N GLU A 14 -10.55 -7.47 4.14
CA GLU A 14 -10.57 -8.22 5.41
C GLU A 14 -10.64 -9.74 5.19
N TRP A 15 -11.45 -10.19 4.23
CA TRP A 15 -11.51 -11.60 3.86
C TRP A 15 -10.22 -12.09 3.19
N SER A 16 -9.55 -11.23 2.42
CA SER A 16 -8.26 -11.57 1.80
C SER A 16 -7.13 -11.69 2.81
N GLU A 17 -7.17 -10.95 3.91
CA GLU A 17 -6.21 -11.11 5.01
C GLU A 17 -6.35 -12.51 5.65
N LEU A 18 -7.59 -12.94 5.92
CA LEU A 18 -7.85 -14.29 6.42
C LEU A 18 -7.43 -15.36 5.39
N TYR A 19 -7.78 -15.16 4.12
CA TYR A 19 -7.39 -16.08 3.05
C TYR A 19 -5.88 -16.23 2.95
N ALA A 20 -5.13 -15.11 2.94
CA ALA A 20 -3.68 -15.14 2.90
C ALA A 20 -3.08 -15.92 4.07
N PHE A 21 -3.62 -15.70 5.28
CA PHE A 21 -3.20 -16.45 6.47
C PHE A 21 -3.41 -17.96 6.28
N ILE A 22 -4.63 -18.39 5.90
CA ILE A 22 -4.96 -19.82 5.72
C ILE A 22 -4.09 -20.42 4.59
N LYS A 23 -3.96 -19.71 3.47
CA LYS A 23 -3.18 -20.16 2.31
C LYS A 23 -1.71 -20.35 2.66
N ILE A 24 -1.07 -19.37 3.30
CA ILE A 24 0.33 -19.45 3.72
C ILE A 24 0.52 -20.58 4.74
N LEU A 25 -0.40 -20.75 5.68
CA LEU A 25 -0.36 -21.79 6.68
C LEU A 25 -0.40 -23.19 6.04
N THR A 26 -1.34 -23.40 5.10
CA THR A 26 -1.52 -24.70 4.44
C THR A 26 -0.47 -25.03 3.40
N ASP A 27 0.14 -24.02 2.78
CA ASP A 27 1.24 -24.21 1.81
C ASP A 27 2.60 -24.38 2.49
N GLY A 28 2.76 -23.91 3.73
CA GLY A 28 4.01 -23.94 4.50
C GLY A 28 5.15 -23.12 3.89
N LYS A 29 4.87 -22.37 2.86
CA LYS A 29 5.83 -21.52 2.13
C LYS A 29 5.13 -20.35 1.45
N VAL A 30 5.90 -19.33 1.13
CA VAL A 30 5.45 -18.20 0.34
C VAL A 30 6.49 -17.85 -0.72
N PHE A 31 6.06 -17.65 -1.96
CA PHE A 31 6.91 -17.36 -3.10
C PHE A 31 7.18 -15.87 -3.24
N THR A 32 8.38 -15.53 -3.71
CA THR A 32 8.69 -14.19 -4.23
C THR A 32 8.16 -14.05 -5.65
N ALA A 33 7.77 -12.85 -6.04
CA ALA A 33 7.39 -12.53 -7.42
C ALA A 33 8.29 -11.44 -8.02
N ASP A 34 8.27 -11.33 -9.34
CA ASP A 34 8.87 -10.21 -10.05
C ASP A 34 7.96 -8.96 -10.04
N LYS A 35 8.40 -7.88 -10.68
CA LYS A 35 7.64 -6.62 -10.75
C LYS A 35 6.24 -6.74 -11.38
N ASP A 36 5.99 -7.79 -12.17
CA ASP A 36 4.74 -8.06 -12.87
C ASP A 36 3.89 -9.13 -12.15
N LEU A 37 4.19 -9.41 -10.87
CA LEU A 37 3.53 -10.42 -10.01
C LEU A 37 3.69 -11.87 -10.52
N LYS A 38 4.65 -12.12 -11.39
CA LYS A 38 4.96 -13.46 -11.84
C LYS A 38 5.80 -14.17 -10.78
N ILE A 39 5.34 -15.35 -10.36
CA ILE A 39 6.02 -16.16 -9.35
C ILE A 39 7.41 -16.57 -9.84
N LEU A 40 8.39 -16.42 -8.97
CA LEU A 40 9.75 -16.91 -9.13
C LEU A 40 9.87 -18.25 -8.39
N GLU A 41 9.69 -19.36 -9.09
CA GLU A 41 9.54 -20.69 -8.49
C GLU A 41 10.72 -21.12 -7.62
N ASP A 42 11.93 -20.70 -7.99
CA ASP A 42 13.16 -20.99 -7.24
C ASP A 42 13.38 -20.07 -6.02
N HIS A 43 12.49 -19.06 -5.84
CA HIS A 43 12.61 -18.06 -4.78
C HIS A 43 11.41 -18.11 -3.86
N PHE A 44 11.51 -18.88 -2.80
CA PHE A 44 10.47 -18.99 -1.77
C PHE A 44 11.07 -18.96 -0.36
N HIS A 45 10.25 -18.60 0.59
CA HIS A 45 10.56 -18.64 2.00
C HIS A 45 9.71 -19.73 2.68
N LEU A 46 10.36 -20.63 3.42
CA LEU A 46 9.63 -21.58 4.25
C LEU A 46 9.06 -20.86 5.47
N VAL A 47 7.82 -21.14 5.78
CA VAL A 47 7.11 -20.62 6.94
C VAL A 47 7.24 -21.62 8.07
N LEU A 48 7.73 -21.19 9.22
CA LEU A 48 7.84 -22.02 10.41
C LEU A 48 6.69 -21.79 11.39
N LYS A 49 6.30 -20.53 11.51
CA LYS A 49 5.27 -20.10 12.45
C LYS A 49 4.56 -18.84 11.94
N ILE A 50 3.28 -18.75 12.20
CA ILE A 50 2.49 -17.52 12.02
C ILE A 50 2.00 -17.07 13.37
N ILE A 51 2.08 -15.78 13.65
CA ILE A 51 1.54 -15.17 14.86
C ILE A 51 0.46 -14.19 14.47
N ARG A 52 -0.70 -14.31 15.08
CA ARG A 52 -1.87 -13.52 14.76
C ARG A 52 -2.49 -12.92 16.02
N GLN A 53 -2.84 -11.63 15.97
CA GLN A 53 -3.59 -10.98 17.03
C GLN A 53 -5.06 -11.35 16.88
N GLU A 54 -5.63 -11.94 17.89
CA GLU A 54 -7.05 -12.30 17.96
C GLU A 54 -7.80 -11.40 18.95
N ALA A 55 -9.12 -11.57 19.09
CA ALA A 55 -9.92 -10.77 20.02
C ALA A 55 -9.45 -10.93 21.48
N VAL A 56 -8.95 -12.11 21.82
CA VAL A 56 -8.40 -12.42 23.13
C VAL A 56 -6.93 -12.86 22.95
N GLY A 57 -6.01 -11.90 23.08
CA GLY A 57 -4.58 -12.19 23.05
C GLY A 57 -4.01 -12.58 21.67
N LYS A 58 -2.76 -12.98 21.66
CA LYS A 58 -2.06 -13.50 20.48
C LYS A 58 -2.21 -15.00 20.40
N LYS A 59 -2.32 -15.51 19.17
CA LYS A 59 -2.18 -16.94 18.86
C LYS A 59 -1.00 -17.18 17.94
N SER A 60 -0.28 -18.25 18.21
CA SER A 60 0.76 -18.74 17.34
C SER A 60 0.34 -20.05 16.67
N TYR A 61 0.72 -20.21 15.41
CA TYR A 61 0.42 -21.33 14.54
C TYR A 61 1.75 -21.90 14.06
N ASP A 62 2.25 -22.95 14.71
CA ASP A 62 3.55 -23.54 14.47
C ASP A 62 3.43 -24.74 13.53
N ILE A 63 4.11 -24.69 12.38
CA ILE A 63 4.17 -25.74 11.37
C ILE A 63 5.60 -26.23 11.15
N SER A 64 6.52 -25.88 12.04
CA SER A 64 7.96 -26.18 11.90
C SER A 64 8.26 -27.67 11.86
N LYS A 65 7.41 -28.53 12.46
CA LYS A 65 7.57 -29.98 12.44
C LYS A 65 7.35 -30.61 11.06
N ASN A 66 6.69 -29.89 10.15
CA ASN A 66 6.42 -30.32 8.77
C ASN A 66 5.79 -31.73 8.65
N ASP A 67 4.96 -32.10 9.62
CA ASP A 67 4.26 -33.38 9.70
C ASP A 67 2.81 -33.32 9.19
N GLY A 68 2.44 -32.20 8.55
CA GLY A 68 1.08 -31.96 8.06
C GLY A 68 0.14 -31.39 9.11
N ASN A 69 0.62 -31.12 10.32
CA ASN A 69 -0.15 -30.54 11.41
C ASN A 69 0.27 -29.10 11.71
N VAL A 70 -0.63 -28.33 12.30
CA VAL A 70 -0.35 -27.05 12.94
C VAL A 70 -0.59 -27.15 14.43
N ILE A 71 0.38 -26.73 15.24
CA ILE A 71 0.24 -26.57 16.68
C ILE A 71 -0.24 -25.15 16.95
N ILE A 72 -1.40 -25.03 17.56
CA ILE A 72 -2.01 -23.74 17.94
C ILE A 72 -1.75 -23.50 19.41
N SER A 73 -1.15 -22.35 19.75
CA SER A 73 -0.87 -21.97 21.13
C SER A 73 -1.30 -20.53 21.38
N ASP A 74 -1.65 -20.21 22.62
CA ASP A 74 -1.73 -18.84 23.13
C ASP A 74 -0.45 -18.47 23.88
N GLU A 75 -0.48 -17.39 24.65
CA GLU A 75 0.69 -16.90 25.41
C GLU A 75 1.08 -17.84 26.57
N SER A 76 0.22 -18.76 26.97
CA SER A 76 0.40 -19.60 28.17
C SER A 76 0.53 -21.09 27.89
N SER A 77 -0.10 -21.60 26.82
CA SER A 77 -0.17 -23.05 26.58
C SER A 77 -0.51 -23.42 25.13
N GLU A 78 -0.25 -24.67 24.77
CA GLU A 78 -0.79 -25.30 23.59
C GLU A 78 -2.31 -25.47 23.74
N ILE A 79 -3.06 -25.01 22.72
CA ILE A 79 -4.52 -25.05 22.71
C ILE A 79 -5.01 -26.29 21.94
N ASP A 80 -4.41 -26.55 20.77
CA ASP A 80 -4.89 -27.57 19.84
C ASP A 80 -3.81 -27.99 18.84
N VAL A 81 -3.98 -29.19 18.24
CA VAL A 81 -3.19 -29.70 17.12
C VAL A 81 -4.14 -30.04 15.98
N VAL A 82 -4.03 -29.35 14.87
CA VAL A 82 -4.99 -29.43 13.75
C VAL A 82 -4.29 -29.98 12.50
N ASP A 83 -4.90 -30.97 11.87
CA ASP A 83 -4.48 -31.50 10.57
C ASP A 83 -4.75 -30.49 9.45
N LEU A 84 -3.69 -29.97 8.84
CA LEU A 84 -3.76 -28.98 7.76
C LEU A 84 -4.43 -29.53 6.49
N ASN A 85 -4.46 -30.82 6.27
CA ASN A 85 -5.12 -31.42 5.10
C ASN A 85 -6.64 -31.18 5.12
N LYS A 86 -7.24 -31.16 6.33
CA LYS A 86 -8.67 -30.82 6.47
C LYS A 86 -8.99 -29.41 6.03
N ILE A 87 -8.06 -28.48 6.30
CA ILE A 87 -8.22 -27.04 5.97
C ILE A 87 -7.90 -26.81 4.50
N LYS A 88 -6.86 -27.46 3.98
CA LYS A 88 -6.38 -27.31 2.61
C LYS A 88 -7.47 -27.55 1.57
N GLY A 89 -8.37 -28.52 1.82
CA GLY A 89 -9.51 -28.81 0.95
C GLY A 89 -10.51 -27.65 0.78
N SER A 90 -10.59 -26.74 1.74
CA SER A 90 -11.53 -25.60 1.72
C SER A 90 -10.93 -24.31 1.15
N VAL A 91 -9.61 -24.21 1.00
CA VAL A 91 -8.92 -22.97 0.62
C VAL A 91 -9.43 -22.42 -0.71
N ALA A 92 -9.57 -23.28 -1.73
CA ALA A 92 -10.07 -22.87 -3.05
C ALA A 92 -11.53 -22.33 -2.97
N GLN A 93 -12.39 -22.97 -2.19
CA GLN A 93 -13.77 -22.54 -2.02
C GLN A 93 -13.86 -21.18 -1.28
N VAL A 94 -13.00 -20.96 -0.27
CA VAL A 94 -12.90 -19.67 0.42
C VAL A 94 -12.52 -18.59 -0.56
N PHE A 95 -11.50 -18.81 -1.38
CA PHE A 95 -11.07 -17.88 -2.41
C PHE A 95 -12.18 -17.54 -3.40
N ASP A 96 -12.83 -18.56 -3.97
CA ASP A 96 -13.88 -18.38 -4.96
C ASP A 96 -15.07 -17.59 -4.40
N GLN A 97 -15.46 -17.84 -3.16
CA GLN A 97 -16.52 -17.07 -2.51
C GLN A 97 -16.12 -15.62 -2.30
N ILE A 98 -14.90 -15.33 -1.87
CA ILE A 98 -14.39 -13.94 -1.73
C ILE A 98 -14.39 -13.25 -3.09
N LYS A 99 -13.83 -13.90 -4.12
CA LYS A 99 -13.70 -13.34 -5.47
C LYS A 99 -15.06 -12.97 -6.07
N ASN A 100 -16.05 -13.87 -5.96
CA ASN A 100 -17.36 -13.74 -6.56
C ASN A 100 -18.36 -12.94 -5.72
N SER A 101 -18.04 -12.64 -4.47
CA SER A 101 -18.93 -11.87 -3.59
C SER A 101 -19.11 -10.44 -4.07
N LYS A 102 -20.34 -9.94 -3.93
CA LYS A 102 -20.78 -8.58 -4.30
C LYS A 102 -21.13 -7.78 -3.05
N GLY A 103 -21.08 -6.46 -3.17
CA GLY A 103 -21.39 -5.54 -2.06
C GLY A 103 -20.15 -5.11 -1.26
N THR A 104 -20.36 -4.17 -0.34
CA THR A 104 -19.29 -3.60 0.49
C THR A 104 -18.83 -4.54 1.60
N THR A 105 -19.77 -5.31 2.17
CA THR A 105 -19.50 -6.35 3.18
C THR A 105 -20.37 -7.56 2.89
N PHE A 106 -19.84 -8.76 3.14
CA PHE A 106 -20.50 -10.04 2.87
C PHE A 106 -19.98 -11.12 3.81
N GLU A 107 -20.64 -12.26 3.81
CA GLU A 107 -20.27 -13.47 4.54
C GLU A 107 -19.60 -14.48 3.60
N VAL A 108 -18.64 -15.26 4.10
CA VAL A 108 -17.98 -16.36 3.39
C VAL A 108 -18.24 -17.65 4.17
N ALA A 109 -19.26 -18.37 3.75
CA ALA A 109 -19.71 -19.58 4.46
C ALA A 109 -18.64 -20.68 4.49
N SER A 110 -17.85 -20.83 3.42
CA SER A 110 -16.75 -21.80 3.35
C SER A 110 -15.59 -21.51 4.31
N ALA A 111 -15.52 -20.31 4.86
CA ALA A 111 -14.48 -19.94 5.84
C ALA A 111 -14.86 -20.31 7.28
N VAL A 112 -16.13 -20.64 7.55
CA VAL A 112 -16.62 -20.89 8.91
C VAL A 112 -15.91 -22.08 9.57
N SER A 113 -15.81 -23.22 8.87
CA SER A 113 -15.10 -24.40 9.40
C SER A 113 -13.60 -24.14 9.59
N PRO A 114 -12.83 -23.66 8.58
CA PRO A 114 -11.42 -23.33 8.78
C PRO A 114 -11.16 -22.32 9.91
N MET A 115 -12.03 -21.32 10.07
CA MET A 115 -11.89 -20.36 11.17
C MET A 115 -12.13 -21.02 12.53
N SER A 116 -13.11 -21.93 12.62
CA SER A 116 -13.39 -22.68 13.85
C SER A 116 -12.23 -23.59 14.21
N ASP A 117 -11.75 -24.38 13.24
CA ASP A 117 -10.67 -25.34 13.43
C ASP A 117 -9.35 -24.64 13.81
N LEU A 118 -9.10 -23.45 13.24
CA LEU A 118 -7.94 -22.62 13.55
C LEU A 118 -8.14 -21.67 14.75
N HIS A 119 -9.25 -21.77 15.45
CA HIS A 119 -9.60 -20.88 16.57
C HIS A 119 -9.50 -19.38 16.21
N CYS A 120 -9.81 -19.01 14.94
CA CYS A 120 -9.79 -17.63 14.47
C CYS A 120 -11.04 -16.88 14.92
N THR A 121 -10.86 -15.81 15.64
CA THR A 121 -11.95 -14.99 16.20
C THR A 121 -12.20 -13.70 15.41
N GLN A 122 -11.32 -13.35 14.48
CA GLN A 122 -11.40 -12.12 13.65
C GLN A 122 -11.00 -12.40 12.21
N LEU A 123 -11.51 -11.58 11.26
CA LEU A 123 -11.12 -11.67 9.85
C LEU A 123 -9.72 -11.08 9.64
N ARG A 124 -9.48 -9.93 10.25
CA ARG A 124 -8.17 -9.28 10.25
C ARG A 124 -7.57 -9.31 11.65
N ALA A 125 -6.26 -9.36 11.74
CA ALA A 125 -5.58 -9.14 13.02
C ALA A 125 -5.83 -7.68 13.47
N SER A 126 -6.24 -7.47 14.72
CA SER A 126 -6.38 -6.10 15.26
C SER A 126 -4.96 -5.51 15.38
N SER A 127 -4.62 -4.58 14.49
CA SER A 127 -3.29 -4.02 14.47
C SER A 127 -3.28 -2.61 15.04
N GLY A 128 -2.68 -2.44 16.20
CA GLY A 128 -2.12 -1.14 16.60
C GLY A 128 -0.83 -0.80 15.81
N LYS A 129 -0.38 -1.72 14.96
CA LYS A 129 0.81 -1.63 14.10
C LYS A 129 0.43 -1.86 12.63
N LYS A 130 1.23 -1.39 11.71
CA LYS A 130 1.01 -1.52 10.26
C LYS A 130 1.10 -2.97 9.71
N ALA A 131 1.53 -3.93 10.50
CA ALA A 131 1.61 -5.33 10.11
C ALA A 131 0.26 -6.04 10.31
N ASP A 132 -0.26 -6.64 9.24
CA ASP A 132 -1.50 -7.41 9.26
C ASP A 132 -1.25 -8.88 9.65
N LEU A 133 -0.03 -9.38 9.45
CA LEU A 133 0.39 -10.73 9.78
C LEU A 133 1.85 -10.74 10.26
N THR A 134 2.15 -11.48 11.33
CA THR A 134 3.53 -11.74 11.76
C THR A 134 3.90 -13.17 11.40
N VAL A 135 5.02 -13.35 10.71
CA VAL A 135 5.49 -14.65 10.22
C VAL A 135 6.92 -14.88 10.66
N VAL A 136 7.23 -16.09 11.11
CA VAL A 136 8.58 -16.57 11.32
C VAL A 136 8.99 -17.37 10.09
N LEU A 137 9.94 -16.85 9.35
CA LEU A 137 10.47 -17.49 8.15
C LEU A 137 11.75 -18.24 8.44
N HIS A 138 11.97 -19.36 7.76
CA HIS A 138 13.27 -20.01 7.74
C HIS A 138 14.18 -19.28 6.76
N ASP A 139 15.17 -18.58 7.30
CA ASP A 139 16.22 -17.97 6.48
C ASP A 139 17.39 -18.96 6.33
N LYS A 140 17.68 -19.34 5.09
CA LYS A 140 18.82 -20.21 4.77
C LYS A 140 20.19 -19.56 5.05
N LYS A 141 20.21 -18.23 5.24
CA LYS A 141 21.44 -17.44 5.42
C LYS A 141 21.69 -17.01 6.86
N SER A 142 20.70 -17.14 7.74
CA SER A 142 20.81 -16.78 9.16
C SER A 142 20.34 -17.92 10.05
N PRO A 143 21.04 -18.22 11.14
CA PRO A 143 20.55 -19.15 12.17
C PRO A 143 19.42 -18.56 13.01
N GLU A 144 19.11 -17.29 12.85
CA GLU A 144 18.04 -16.62 13.58
C GLU A 144 16.71 -16.75 12.83
N PHE A 145 15.62 -16.86 13.57
CA PHE A 145 14.26 -16.94 13.08
C PHE A 145 13.44 -15.72 13.53
N PRO A 146 13.69 -14.54 12.93
CA PRO A 146 13.04 -13.32 13.39
C PRO A 146 11.53 -13.35 13.12
N GLU A 147 10.77 -12.77 14.02
CA GLU A 147 9.35 -12.46 13.81
C GLU A 147 9.23 -11.26 12.87
N LEU A 148 8.69 -11.47 11.70
CA LEU A 148 8.59 -10.47 10.64
C LEU A 148 7.13 -10.07 10.41
N GLY A 149 6.83 -8.78 10.57
CA GLY A 149 5.51 -8.22 10.30
C GLY A 149 5.30 -7.90 8.82
N PHE A 150 4.27 -8.48 8.22
CA PHE A 150 3.88 -8.24 6.83
C PHE A 150 2.58 -7.48 6.73
N SER A 151 2.48 -6.56 5.77
CA SER A 151 1.21 -5.97 5.37
C SER A 151 0.61 -6.76 4.20
N ILE A 152 -0.68 -7.06 4.28
CA ILE A 152 -1.39 -7.80 3.24
C ILE A 152 -2.12 -6.83 2.31
N LYS A 153 -1.97 -7.03 1.01
CA LYS A 153 -2.72 -6.31 -0.02
C LYS A 153 -3.46 -7.30 -0.92
N SER A 154 -4.67 -6.94 -1.30
CA SER A 154 -5.51 -7.80 -2.14
C SER A 154 -5.81 -7.12 -3.46
N MET A 155 -5.76 -7.92 -4.54
CA MET A 155 -6.20 -7.50 -5.87
C MET A 155 -7.67 -7.85 -6.14
N LEU A 156 -8.39 -8.49 -5.21
CA LEU A 156 -9.78 -8.94 -5.40
C LEU A 156 -10.82 -7.82 -5.32
N GLY A 157 -10.47 -6.69 -4.71
CA GLY A 157 -11.38 -5.55 -4.51
C GLY A 157 -11.07 -4.36 -5.40
N SER A 158 -11.48 -3.19 -4.96
CA SER A 158 -10.99 -1.93 -5.52
C SER A 158 -9.50 -1.79 -5.25
N PRO A 159 -8.75 -1.11 -6.13
CA PRO A 159 -7.31 -0.90 -5.94
C PRO A 159 -7.01 -0.38 -4.53
N ALA A 160 -6.13 -1.07 -3.83
CA ALA A 160 -5.71 -0.68 -2.49
C ALA A 160 -5.01 0.70 -2.53
N THR A 161 -5.14 1.45 -1.45
CA THR A 161 -4.44 2.74 -1.32
C THR A 161 -3.10 2.52 -0.65
N LEU A 162 -2.04 3.06 -1.26
CA LEU A 162 -0.70 3.09 -0.69
C LEU A 162 -0.53 4.34 0.19
N LEU A 163 -0.91 5.51 -0.32
CA LEU A 163 -0.93 6.79 0.39
C LEU A 163 -2.33 7.40 0.34
N ASN A 164 -2.95 7.53 1.52
CA ASN A 164 -4.26 8.16 1.63
C ASN A 164 -4.15 9.69 1.48
N ALA A 165 -5.10 10.24 0.76
CA ALA A 165 -5.30 11.68 0.68
C ALA A 165 -5.72 12.27 2.03
N SER A 166 -5.24 13.47 2.30
CA SER A 166 -5.65 14.30 3.43
C SER A 166 -5.28 15.76 3.14
N GLY A 167 -5.66 16.72 4.00
CA GLY A 167 -5.13 18.08 3.91
C GLY A 167 -3.60 18.12 4.02
N ALA A 168 -2.99 17.17 4.74
CA ALA A 168 -1.53 17.09 4.86
C ALA A 168 -0.81 16.73 3.56
N THR A 169 -1.51 16.19 2.57
CA THR A 169 -0.96 15.84 1.25
C THR A 169 -1.23 16.89 0.18
N ASN A 170 -1.65 18.10 0.55
CA ASN A 170 -1.81 19.23 -0.35
C ASN A 170 -0.48 19.92 -0.66
N PHE A 171 -0.23 20.14 -1.93
CA PHE A 171 0.87 20.93 -2.47
C PHE A 171 0.32 22.26 -2.96
N VAL A 172 0.94 23.36 -2.58
CA VAL A 172 0.51 24.73 -2.87
C VAL A 172 1.31 25.27 -4.05
N TYR A 173 0.60 25.80 -5.01
CA TYR A 173 1.17 26.43 -6.21
C TYR A 173 0.67 27.86 -6.36
N LYS A 174 1.57 28.76 -6.74
CA LYS A 174 1.23 30.06 -7.29
C LYS A 174 0.91 29.92 -8.77
N ILE A 175 -0.10 30.65 -9.23
CA ILE A 175 -0.40 30.79 -10.65
C ILE A 175 0.36 32.00 -11.18
N ALA A 176 1.46 31.71 -11.90
CA ALA A 176 2.28 32.75 -12.51
C ALA A 176 1.78 33.05 -13.93
N THR A 177 1.51 34.32 -14.23
CA THR A 177 1.10 34.81 -15.56
C THR A 177 2.05 35.92 -16.02
N GLU A 178 2.39 35.97 -17.31
CA GLU A 178 3.29 36.97 -17.86
C GLU A 178 2.75 38.43 -17.69
N ASN A 179 1.43 38.61 -17.65
CA ASN A 179 0.81 39.93 -17.63
C ASN A 179 -0.05 40.19 -16.38
N ASN A 180 0.13 39.45 -15.29
CA ASN A 180 -0.71 39.50 -14.09
C ASN A 180 -2.23 39.33 -14.37
N ASN A 181 -2.59 38.72 -15.48
CA ASN A 181 -3.98 38.44 -15.81
C ASN A 181 -4.53 37.36 -14.88
N LEU A 182 -5.68 37.63 -14.27
CA LEU A 182 -6.33 36.65 -13.39
C LEU A 182 -6.90 35.50 -14.21
N VAL A 183 -6.61 34.28 -13.79
CA VAL A 183 -7.25 33.06 -14.32
C VAL A 183 -8.64 32.95 -13.71
N GLN A 184 -9.68 33.04 -14.53
CA GLN A 184 -11.07 32.90 -14.06
C GLN A 184 -11.49 31.43 -14.17
N SER A 185 -11.81 30.81 -13.03
CA SER A 185 -12.40 29.48 -12.98
C SER A 185 -13.80 29.52 -12.36
N SER A 186 -14.69 28.63 -12.80
CA SER A 186 -15.98 28.43 -12.15
C SER A 186 -15.83 27.52 -10.93
N ASP A 187 -16.71 27.69 -9.94
CA ASP A 187 -16.73 26.88 -8.72
C ASP A 187 -16.96 25.39 -8.95
N ASP A 188 -17.63 25.04 -10.06
CA ASP A 188 -17.95 23.64 -10.43
C ASP A 188 -16.89 22.98 -11.31
N MET A 189 -15.82 23.70 -11.64
CA MET A 189 -14.78 23.18 -12.51
C MET A 189 -14.01 22.05 -11.82
N SER A 190 -13.75 20.96 -12.54
CA SER A 190 -12.89 19.91 -12.02
C SER A 190 -11.45 20.40 -11.83
N VAL A 191 -10.71 19.81 -10.89
CA VAL A 191 -9.29 20.15 -10.66
C VAL A 191 -8.43 19.98 -11.92
N ARG A 192 -8.73 19.00 -12.77
CA ARG A 192 -8.05 18.79 -14.04
C ARG A 192 -8.33 19.89 -15.05
N ASP A 193 -9.58 20.30 -15.15
CA ASP A 193 -9.97 21.36 -16.06
C ASP A 193 -9.42 22.71 -15.59
N ALA A 194 -9.44 23.00 -14.29
CA ALA A 194 -8.81 24.18 -13.73
C ALA A 194 -7.29 24.22 -13.97
N THR A 195 -6.62 23.07 -13.83
CA THR A 195 -5.18 22.95 -14.14
C THR A 195 -4.94 23.20 -15.64
N LYS A 196 -5.69 22.54 -16.52
CA LYS A 196 -5.58 22.73 -17.98
C LYS A 196 -5.88 24.16 -18.41
N LEU A 197 -6.92 24.78 -17.81
CA LEU A 197 -7.26 26.18 -18.07
C LEU A 197 -6.07 27.08 -17.73
N THR A 198 -5.45 26.89 -16.56
CA THR A 198 -4.27 27.66 -16.14
C THR A 198 -3.19 27.66 -17.21
N TYR A 199 -2.79 26.48 -17.68
CA TYR A 199 -1.77 26.36 -18.74
C TYR A 199 -2.30 26.83 -20.10
N GLY A 200 -3.58 26.64 -20.42
CA GLY A 200 -4.21 27.06 -21.67
C GLY A 200 -4.24 28.57 -21.89
N VAL A 201 -4.19 29.36 -20.82
CA VAL A 201 -4.08 30.84 -20.89
C VAL A 201 -2.63 31.32 -20.76
N GLY A 202 -1.65 30.44 -20.86
CA GLY A 202 -0.22 30.77 -20.79
C GLY A 202 0.31 30.96 -19.36
N ALA A 203 -0.51 30.67 -18.35
CA ALA A 203 -0.04 30.71 -16.97
C ALA A 203 0.68 29.39 -16.58
N GLN A 204 1.47 29.43 -15.53
CA GLN A 204 2.18 28.28 -15.01
C GLN A 204 1.91 28.08 -13.52
N LEU A 205 2.00 26.82 -13.06
CA LEU A 205 1.93 26.48 -11.66
C LEU A 205 3.34 26.40 -11.07
N GLU A 206 3.69 27.38 -10.27
CA GLU A 206 4.98 27.43 -9.54
C GLU A 206 4.78 26.84 -8.14
N PHE A 207 5.57 25.82 -7.80
CA PHE A 207 5.51 25.19 -6.48
C PHE A 207 6.00 26.13 -5.39
N MET A 208 5.18 26.40 -4.40
CA MET A 208 5.51 27.27 -3.26
C MET A 208 5.78 26.50 -1.96
N GLY A 209 5.17 25.33 -1.80
CA GLY A 209 5.28 24.56 -0.56
C GLY A 209 4.12 23.58 -0.37
N MET A 210 3.89 23.21 0.86
CA MET A 210 2.87 22.23 1.25
C MET A 210 2.10 22.74 2.46
N ASP A 211 0.81 22.33 2.57
CA ASP A 211 -0.01 22.66 3.76
C ASP A 211 0.55 22.03 5.03
N SER A 212 1.23 20.89 4.93
CA SER A 212 1.81 20.17 6.07
C SER A 212 3.33 20.31 6.11
N ASP A 213 3.84 21.01 7.10
CA ASP A 213 5.27 21.03 7.39
C ASP A 213 5.81 19.67 7.82
N ILE A 214 4.99 18.84 8.46
CA ILE A 214 5.36 17.48 8.85
C ILE A 214 5.64 16.66 7.61
N PHE A 215 4.70 16.62 6.67
CA PHE A 215 4.89 15.82 5.46
C PHE A 215 6.02 16.37 4.58
N ARG A 216 6.15 17.70 4.50
CA ARG A 216 7.28 18.33 3.82
C ARG A 216 8.62 17.88 4.41
N ARG A 217 8.77 17.85 5.74
CA ARG A 217 9.98 17.35 6.41
C ARG A 217 10.20 15.86 6.12
N ASN A 218 9.14 15.04 6.14
CA ASN A 218 9.24 13.62 5.83
C ASN A 218 9.76 13.38 4.40
N LEU A 219 9.24 14.12 3.43
CA LEU A 219 9.73 14.04 2.03
C LEU A 219 11.20 14.47 1.94
N ARG A 220 11.61 15.53 2.65
CA ARG A 220 12.99 16.01 2.67
C ARG A 220 13.96 15.03 3.36
N LYS A 221 13.49 14.09 4.18
CA LYS A 221 14.32 12.99 4.71
C LYS A 221 14.68 11.96 3.64
N ILE A 222 13.94 11.89 2.54
CA ILE A 222 14.29 11.10 1.37
C ILE A 222 15.34 11.81 0.53
N ASP A 223 15.04 13.06 0.17
CA ASP A 223 15.93 13.98 -0.50
C ASP A 223 15.49 15.43 -0.27
N SER A 224 16.44 16.38 -0.17
CA SER A 224 16.17 17.80 0.13
C SER A 224 15.20 18.44 -0.86
N ILE A 225 15.24 18.03 -2.14
CA ILE A 225 14.40 18.55 -3.23
C ILE A 225 13.20 17.64 -3.54
N PHE A 226 13.01 16.56 -2.79
CA PHE A 226 11.96 15.60 -3.11
C PHE A 226 10.53 16.17 -3.10
N PRO A 227 10.17 17.19 -2.26
CA PRO A 227 8.91 17.90 -2.40
C PRO A 227 8.69 18.51 -3.79
N GLU A 228 9.75 19.04 -4.43
CA GLU A 228 9.68 19.60 -5.77
C GLU A 228 9.45 18.50 -6.82
N ILE A 229 10.13 17.35 -6.69
CA ILE A 229 9.91 16.19 -7.57
C ILE A 229 8.45 15.75 -7.52
N VAL A 230 7.87 15.61 -6.32
CA VAL A 230 6.45 15.25 -6.16
C VAL A 230 5.53 16.32 -6.74
N SER A 231 5.90 17.59 -6.61
CA SER A 231 5.12 18.68 -7.21
C SER A 231 5.06 18.58 -8.74
N GLN A 232 6.16 18.19 -9.40
CA GLN A 232 6.16 17.92 -10.84
C GLN A 232 5.29 16.71 -11.20
N MET A 233 5.36 15.62 -10.42
CA MET A 233 4.47 14.47 -10.63
C MET A 233 2.99 14.88 -10.59
N LEU A 234 2.60 15.74 -9.65
CA LEU A 234 1.22 16.24 -9.54
C LEU A 234 0.82 17.12 -10.72
N ARG A 235 1.71 18.01 -11.19
CA ARG A 235 1.47 18.83 -12.39
C ARG A 235 1.17 17.95 -13.60
N HIS A 236 2.05 17.01 -13.93
CA HIS A 236 1.86 16.09 -15.06
C HIS A 236 0.60 15.23 -14.90
N TYR A 237 0.30 14.79 -13.67
CA TYR A 237 -0.90 14.01 -13.40
C TYR A 237 -2.19 14.80 -13.64
N TYR A 238 -2.30 16.02 -13.07
CA TYR A 238 -3.51 16.83 -13.21
C TYR A 238 -3.65 17.47 -14.61
N MET A 239 -2.56 17.65 -15.32
CA MET A 239 -2.59 17.95 -16.76
C MET A 239 -3.12 16.78 -17.61
N GLY A 240 -3.17 15.58 -17.05
CA GLY A 240 -3.65 14.38 -17.74
C GLY A 240 -2.63 13.72 -18.64
N GLU A 241 -1.34 14.04 -18.47
CA GLU A 241 -0.26 13.53 -19.33
C GLU A 241 0.15 12.10 -18.96
N ALA A 242 0.08 11.73 -17.70
CA ALA A 242 0.34 10.39 -17.19
C ALA A 242 -0.41 10.13 -15.88
N THR A 243 -0.56 8.85 -15.52
CA THR A 243 -1.22 8.45 -14.27
C THR A 243 -0.37 7.51 -13.43
N THR A 244 0.38 6.59 -14.06
CA THR A 244 1.25 5.66 -13.32
C THR A 244 2.50 6.37 -12.84
N VAL A 245 3.00 5.97 -11.67
CA VAL A 245 4.21 6.56 -11.09
C VAL A 245 5.40 6.43 -12.04
N LYS A 246 5.54 5.26 -12.71
CA LYS A 246 6.58 5.05 -13.73
C LYS A 246 6.50 6.07 -14.86
N ASN A 247 5.32 6.25 -15.46
CA ASN A 247 5.17 7.17 -16.59
C ASN A 247 5.34 8.63 -16.16
N LEU A 248 4.93 8.99 -14.93
CA LEU A 248 5.18 10.31 -14.36
C LEU A 248 6.68 10.56 -14.15
N ALA A 249 7.43 9.56 -13.68
CA ALA A 249 8.89 9.65 -13.59
C ALA A 249 9.54 9.82 -14.97
N ASP A 250 9.05 9.10 -15.99
CA ASP A 250 9.53 9.25 -17.37
C ASP A 250 9.25 10.67 -17.93
N LYS A 251 8.10 11.27 -17.57
CA LYS A 251 7.77 12.67 -17.96
C LYS A 251 8.71 13.67 -17.31
N ILE A 252 8.98 13.53 -16.01
CA ILE A 252 9.91 14.42 -15.31
C ILE A 252 11.32 14.25 -15.89
N ALA A 253 11.77 13.03 -16.13
CA ALA A 253 13.09 12.75 -16.72
C ALA A 253 13.27 13.31 -18.14
N ALA A 254 12.17 13.57 -18.85
CA ALA A 254 12.21 14.21 -20.18
C ALA A 254 12.25 15.75 -20.12
N ASP A 255 12.04 16.36 -18.96
CA ASP A 255 12.17 17.80 -18.73
C ASP A 255 13.64 18.13 -18.41
N ALA A 256 14.43 18.41 -19.45
CA ALA A 256 15.86 18.65 -19.31
C ALA A 256 16.16 19.88 -18.42
N GLU A 257 15.37 20.95 -18.52
CA GLU A 257 15.56 22.16 -17.71
C GLU A 257 15.36 21.86 -16.22
N PHE A 258 14.31 21.11 -15.88
CA PHE A 258 14.07 20.70 -14.50
C PHE A 258 15.18 19.77 -13.99
N MET A 259 15.56 18.75 -14.78
CA MET A 259 16.58 17.78 -14.40
C MET A 259 17.96 18.41 -14.20
N ASP A 260 18.36 19.33 -15.09
CA ASP A 260 19.62 20.09 -14.96
C ASP A 260 19.60 20.98 -13.72
N ARG A 261 18.47 21.67 -13.45
CA ARG A 261 18.31 22.54 -12.28
C ARG A 261 18.48 21.80 -10.96
N ILE A 262 18.01 20.56 -10.90
CA ILE A 262 18.11 19.74 -9.68
C ILE A 262 19.36 18.86 -9.62
N ASP A 263 20.17 18.89 -10.67
CA ASP A 263 21.40 18.08 -10.82
C ASP A 263 21.15 16.56 -10.63
N PHE A 264 20.09 16.05 -11.29
CA PHE A 264 19.73 14.63 -11.21
C PHE A 264 19.88 13.93 -12.56
N THR A 265 20.36 12.67 -12.49
CA THR A 265 20.15 11.70 -13.57
C THR A 265 18.78 11.03 -13.44
N LYS A 266 18.32 10.40 -14.53
CA LYS A 266 17.09 9.58 -14.50
C LYS A 266 17.13 8.48 -13.43
N GLU A 267 18.29 7.86 -13.24
CA GLU A 267 18.50 6.81 -12.24
C GLU A 267 18.34 7.35 -10.82
N MET A 268 18.88 8.53 -10.53
CA MET A 268 18.72 9.21 -9.23
C MET A 268 17.26 9.54 -8.96
N LEU A 269 16.56 10.08 -9.96
CA LEU A 269 15.12 10.36 -9.87
C LEU A 269 14.32 9.09 -9.54
N VAL A 270 14.52 8.02 -10.29
CA VAL A 270 13.83 6.74 -10.10
C VAL A 270 14.15 6.13 -8.72
N MET A 271 15.41 6.19 -8.30
CA MET A 271 15.85 5.72 -6.99
C MET A 271 15.13 6.45 -5.85
N ASN A 272 15.03 7.77 -5.92
CA ASN A 272 14.36 8.56 -4.89
C ASN A 272 12.84 8.32 -4.86
N ILE A 273 12.20 8.16 -6.03
CA ILE A 273 10.78 7.78 -6.11
C ILE A 273 10.56 6.39 -5.50
N LYS A 274 11.40 5.41 -5.79
CA LYS A 274 11.32 4.06 -5.19
C LYS A 274 11.47 4.09 -3.67
N ARG A 275 12.45 4.86 -3.15
CA ARG A 275 12.63 5.08 -1.70
C ARG A 275 11.39 5.69 -1.06
N PHE A 276 10.78 6.67 -1.71
CA PHE A 276 9.55 7.29 -1.23
C PHE A 276 8.41 6.28 -1.14
N LEU A 277 8.17 5.52 -2.20
CA LEU A 277 7.10 4.52 -2.22
C LEU A 277 7.31 3.44 -1.15
N SER A 278 8.54 2.94 -0.99
CA SER A 278 8.86 1.95 0.04
C SER A 278 8.74 2.54 1.45
N SER A 279 9.15 3.80 1.67
CA SER A 279 8.98 4.46 2.97
C SER A 279 7.52 4.59 3.38
N ILE A 280 6.64 4.99 2.45
CA ILE A 280 5.19 5.03 2.70
C ILE A 280 4.64 3.62 2.99
N ALA A 281 5.01 2.66 2.15
CA ALA A 281 4.56 1.28 2.30
C ALA A 281 4.89 0.73 3.69
N LEU A 282 6.07 1.08 4.22
CA LEU A 282 6.64 0.50 5.42
C LEU A 282 6.44 1.35 6.69
N GLY A 283 5.80 2.53 6.61
CA GLY A 283 5.49 3.25 7.86
C GLY A 283 5.37 4.75 7.77
N MET A 284 5.98 5.42 6.81
CA MET A 284 5.89 6.88 6.71
C MET A 284 4.44 7.33 6.49
N MET A 285 3.97 8.26 7.34
CA MET A 285 2.63 8.82 7.28
C MET A 285 2.68 10.35 7.14
N PRO A 286 1.79 10.97 6.33
CA PRO A 286 1.78 12.42 6.15
C PRO A 286 1.50 13.23 7.42
N SER A 287 0.78 12.64 8.38
CA SER A 287 0.33 13.30 9.61
C SER A 287 1.26 13.12 10.82
N LYS A 288 2.29 12.28 10.68
CA LYS A 288 3.24 11.99 11.77
C LYS A 288 4.68 12.27 11.31
N ASP A 289 5.47 12.82 12.18
CA ASP A 289 6.91 12.95 11.93
C ASP A 289 7.53 11.55 11.82
N TRP A 290 8.21 11.29 10.72
CA TRP A 290 8.81 10.00 10.42
C TRP A 290 10.27 10.01 10.85
N ASP A 291 10.67 9.06 11.67
CA ASP A 291 12.02 8.92 12.20
C ASP A 291 13.02 8.26 11.24
N GLY A 292 12.54 7.79 10.06
CA GLY A 292 13.36 7.07 9.07
C GLY A 292 13.31 5.56 9.23
N TYR A 293 12.71 5.05 10.31
CA TYR A 293 12.58 3.60 10.52
C TYR A 293 11.34 3.01 9.85
N THR A 294 11.39 1.70 9.62
CA THR A 294 10.31 0.92 9.01
C THR A 294 9.54 0.17 10.09
N GLU A 295 8.19 0.31 10.11
CA GLU A 295 7.33 -0.41 11.06
C GLU A 295 6.99 -1.84 10.58
N ALA A 296 6.91 -2.07 9.26
CA ALA A 296 6.62 -3.37 8.68
C ALA A 296 7.93 -4.06 8.23
N HIS A 297 8.60 -4.72 9.17
CA HIS A 297 9.92 -5.31 8.95
C HIS A 297 9.96 -6.50 7.99
N GLY A 298 8.82 -7.12 7.69
CA GLY A 298 8.73 -8.28 6.77
C GLY A 298 8.57 -7.86 5.31
N GLY A 299 7.77 -6.85 5.04
CA GLY A 299 7.40 -6.44 3.68
C GLY A 299 5.92 -6.61 3.37
N TYR A 300 5.60 -6.99 2.13
CA TYR A 300 4.23 -7.15 1.65
C TYR A 300 3.91 -8.59 1.25
N VAL A 301 2.69 -8.99 1.57
CA VAL A 301 2.03 -10.19 1.02
C VAL A 301 0.90 -9.73 0.10
N ILE A 302 0.89 -10.23 -1.12
CA ILE A 302 -0.11 -9.87 -2.14
C ILE A 302 -0.99 -11.09 -2.44
N VAL A 303 -2.30 -10.92 -2.28
CA VAL A 303 -3.30 -11.89 -2.76
C VAL A 303 -3.68 -11.52 -4.19
N LYS A 304 -3.30 -12.36 -5.15
CA LYS A 304 -3.52 -12.18 -6.57
C LYS A 304 -4.96 -12.52 -7.00
N GLU A 305 -5.37 -12.09 -8.19
CA GLU A 305 -6.70 -12.38 -8.75
C GLU A 305 -6.92 -13.86 -9.12
N ASP A 306 -5.86 -14.63 -9.28
CA ASP A 306 -5.87 -16.08 -9.53
C ASP A 306 -5.86 -16.93 -8.25
N GLY A 307 -5.71 -16.30 -7.08
CA GLY A 307 -5.68 -16.97 -5.77
C GLY A 307 -4.28 -17.26 -5.27
N ASP A 308 -3.25 -17.00 -6.06
CA ASP A 308 -1.88 -17.09 -5.57
C ASP A 308 -1.60 -16.04 -4.51
N VAL A 309 -0.71 -16.39 -3.60
CA VAL A 309 -0.20 -15.50 -2.57
C VAL A 309 1.31 -15.38 -2.75
N VAL A 310 1.77 -14.15 -3.00
CA VAL A 310 3.20 -13.86 -3.20
C VAL A 310 3.71 -12.90 -2.14
N CYS A 311 5.01 -12.93 -1.89
CA CYS A 311 5.66 -12.13 -0.87
C CYS A 311 6.77 -11.28 -1.47
N TYR A 312 6.77 -9.99 -1.12
CA TYR A 312 7.91 -9.09 -1.32
C TYR A 312 8.59 -8.86 0.03
N HIS A 313 9.60 -9.66 0.28
CA HIS A 313 10.38 -9.59 1.52
C HIS A 313 11.45 -8.50 1.43
N LEU A 314 11.69 -7.79 2.55
CA LEU A 314 12.68 -6.70 2.59
C LEU A 314 14.12 -7.13 2.32
N TYR A 315 14.47 -8.42 2.44
CA TYR A 315 15.77 -8.93 1.98
C TYR A 315 15.98 -8.80 0.47
N ASN A 316 14.89 -8.75 -0.31
CA ASN A 316 14.89 -8.48 -1.74
C ASN A 316 14.28 -7.07 -1.99
N ARG A 317 14.85 -6.08 -1.32
CA ARG A 317 14.33 -4.70 -1.33
C ARG A 317 14.17 -4.14 -2.75
N ASP A 318 15.10 -4.45 -3.64
CA ASP A 318 15.05 -4.10 -5.06
C ASP A 318 13.76 -4.60 -5.73
N LYS A 319 13.36 -5.84 -5.49
CA LYS A 319 12.13 -6.43 -6.04
C LYS A 319 10.88 -5.74 -5.49
N PHE A 320 10.89 -5.43 -4.20
CA PHE A 320 9.79 -4.71 -3.56
C PHE A 320 9.65 -3.28 -4.11
N GLU A 321 10.76 -2.55 -4.22
CA GLU A 321 10.79 -1.20 -4.76
C GLU A 321 10.40 -1.19 -6.25
N ASP A 322 10.85 -2.17 -7.04
CA ASP A 322 10.45 -2.35 -8.43
C ASP A 322 8.95 -2.62 -8.57
N TYR A 323 8.41 -3.50 -7.71
CA TYR A 323 6.98 -3.78 -7.67
C TYR A 323 6.18 -2.50 -7.41
N LEU A 324 6.51 -1.75 -6.36
CA LEU A 324 5.81 -0.51 -6.03
C LEU A 324 5.87 0.51 -7.16
N PHE A 325 7.05 0.69 -7.77
CA PHE A 325 7.27 1.64 -8.85
C PHE A 325 6.45 1.34 -10.11
N HIS A 326 6.32 0.06 -10.47
CA HIS A 326 5.59 -0.37 -11.66
C HIS A 326 4.10 -0.54 -11.42
N ASN A 327 3.67 -0.78 -10.18
CA ASN A 327 2.29 -1.14 -9.85
C ASN A 327 1.54 -0.07 -9.06
N THR A 328 2.00 1.18 -9.08
CA THR A 328 1.29 2.29 -8.44
C THR A 328 0.96 3.42 -9.41
N LYS A 329 -0.08 4.15 -9.07
CA LYS A 329 -0.57 5.33 -9.80
C LYS A 329 -1.02 6.42 -8.85
N LEU A 330 -1.04 7.65 -9.33
CA LEU A 330 -1.76 8.73 -8.67
C LEU A 330 -3.27 8.57 -8.91
N ASP A 331 -4.06 9.06 -7.98
CA ASP A 331 -5.52 9.11 -8.08
C ASP A 331 -6.05 10.46 -7.58
N THR A 332 -7.24 10.85 -8.06
CA THR A 332 -7.88 12.10 -7.64
C THR A 332 -8.87 11.80 -6.52
N PRO A 333 -8.58 12.25 -5.28
CA PRO A 333 -9.51 12.09 -4.16
C PRO A 333 -10.64 13.13 -4.22
N SER A 334 -11.55 13.09 -3.25
CA SER A 334 -12.61 14.12 -3.10
C SER A 334 -11.99 15.50 -2.84
N THR A 335 -12.18 16.42 -3.76
CA THR A 335 -11.64 17.80 -3.69
C THR A 335 -12.22 18.58 -2.50
N SER A 336 -13.54 18.47 -2.27
CA SER A 336 -14.22 19.15 -1.16
C SER A 336 -13.78 18.63 0.21
N ARG A 337 -13.58 17.32 0.34
CA ARG A 337 -13.12 16.71 1.61
C ARG A 337 -11.70 17.13 2.01
N HIS A 338 -10.83 17.35 1.04
CA HIS A 338 -9.41 17.62 1.29
C HIS A 338 -8.98 19.05 0.96
N GLY A 339 -9.93 19.92 0.55
CA GLY A 339 -9.71 21.36 0.38
C GLY A 339 -8.68 21.70 -0.70
N PHE A 340 -8.81 21.11 -1.90
CA PHE A 340 -7.90 21.36 -3.02
C PHE A 340 -8.66 21.50 -4.37
N GLY A 341 -7.96 21.91 -5.41
CA GLY A 341 -8.45 21.90 -6.79
C GLY A 341 -9.18 23.18 -7.21
N LYS A 342 -9.40 24.13 -6.30
CA LYS A 342 -9.95 25.46 -6.63
C LYS A 342 -8.82 26.49 -6.72
N ILE A 343 -9.00 27.48 -7.59
CA ILE A 343 -8.18 28.68 -7.62
C ILE A 343 -8.69 29.62 -6.51
N TYR A 344 -7.79 30.15 -5.72
CA TYR A 344 -8.09 31.09 -4.64
C TYR A 344 -7.07 32.21 -4.61
N GLU A 345 -7.42 33.33 -3.98
CA GLU A 345 -6.52 34.47 -3.80
C GLU A 345 -5.98 34.51 -2.37
N GLU A 346 -4.68 34.66 -2.24
CA GLU A 346 -3.99 34.86 -0.98
C GLU A 346 -2.78 35.76 -1.21
N ASP A 347 -2.60 36.78 -0.36
CA ASP A 347 -1.52 37.77 -0.45
C ASP A 347 -1.46 38.50 -1.82
N ARG A 348 -2.61 38.72 -2.46
CA ARG A 348 -2.75 39.32 -3.81
C ARG A 348 -2.19 38.44 -4.93
N GLU A 349 -2.03 37.15 -4.67
CA GLU A 349 -1.59 36.16 -5.64
C GLU A 349 -2.68 35.11 -5.82
N GLN A 350 -2.88 34.68 -7.08
CA GLN A 350 -3.71 33.50 -7.33
C GLN A 350 -2.92 32.23 -7.02
N ARG A 351 -3.54 31.36 -6.25
CA ARG A 351 -2.97 30.08 -5.85
C ARG A 351 -3.93 28.93 -6.14
N MET A 352 -3.36 27.74 -6.23
CA MET A 352 -4.10 26.49 -6.38
C MET A 352 -3.43 25.39 -5.56
N LYS A 353 -4.23 24.50 -4.99
CA LYS A 353 -3.71 23.30 -4.30
C LYS A 353 -3.98 22.07 -5.15
N LEU A 354 -2.96 21.21 -5.25
CA LEU A 354 -3.06 19.85 -5.81
C LEU A 354 -2.81 18.83 -4.70
N ASN A 355 -3.55 17.72 -4.69
CA ASN A 355 -3.45 16.73 -3.62
C ASN A 355 -2.81 15.44 -4.11
N LEU A 356 -1.96 14.84 -3.26
CA LEU A 356 -1.32 13.58 -3.52
C LEU A 356 -2.09 12.42 -2.88
N GLN A 357 -2.56 11.51 -3.73
CA GLN A 357 -3.04 10.19 -3.36
C GLN A 357 -2.36 9.14 -4.25
N ILE A 358 -1.89 8.04 -3.67
CA ILE A 358 -1.26 6.95 -4.42
C ILE A 358 -2.05 5.67 -4.16
N ARG A 359 -2.39 4.96 -5.26
CA ARG A 359 -3.06 3.66 -5.24
C ARG A 359 -2.28 2.64 -6.04
N PHE A 360 -2.52 1.37 -5.74
CA PHE A 360 -2.05 0.29 -6.60
C PHE A 360 -2.81 0.29 -7.94
N LEU A 361 -2.17 -0.22 -8.97
CA LEU A 361 -2.84 -0.62 -10.20
C LEU A 361 -3.75 -1.82 -9.91
N LYS A 362 -4.67 -2.05 -10.82
CA LYS A 362 -5.51 -3.24 -10.80
C LYS A 362 -4.89 -4.30 -11.69
#